data_9555ee2d474abc6e411a894b53fc160d
#
_entry.id   9555ee2d474abc6e411a894b53fc160d
#
_cell.length_a   1.000
_cell.length_b   1.000
_cell.length_c   1.000
_cell.angle_alpha   90.00
_cell.angle_beta   90.00
_cell.angle_gamma   90.00
#
_symmetry.space_group_name_H-M   'P 1'
#
loop_
_entity.id
_entity.type
_entity.pdbx_description
1 polymer ?
#
loop_
_entity_poly.entity_id
_entity_poly.type
_entity_poly.pdbx_seq_one_letter_code
_entity_poly.pdbx_strand_id
1 'polypeptide(L)'
;MGELDEAMCEAIALGERAGKQGDVPVGAVVLDERGTVIGRGRNRREAGHDPLAHAEIEAMREAAQARGDWNLADCTLVVTLEPCPMCAGACIQTHIGRIVFGAWDAKLGACGSI
;
A
#
# COMPACT_ATOMS: atom_id res chain seq x y z
N MET A 1 -12.51 6.16 -16.71
CA MET A 1 -11.94 6.19 -15.38
C MET A 1 -10.44 6.43 -15.47
N GLY A 2 -9.86 7.11 -14.49
CA GLY A 2 -8.45 7.41 -14.50
C GLY A 2 -7.60 6.28 -13.91
N GLU A 3 -6.29 6.42 -14.03
CA GLU A 3 -5.32 5.46 -13.51
C GLU A 3 -5.48 5.23 -12.00
N LEU A 4 -5.78 6.30 -11.24
CA LEU A 4 -5.98 6.18 -9.79
C LEU A 4 -7.21 5.38 -9.45
N ASP A 5 -8.29 5.51 -10.22
CA ASP A 5 -9.51 4.73 -9.99
C ASP A 5 -9.25 3.25 -10.25
N GLU A 6 -8.56 2.93 -11.34
CA GLU A 6 -8.20 1.55 -11.67
C GLU A 6 -7.27 0.96 -10.60
N ALA A 7 -6.29 1.73 -10.15
CA ALA A 7 -5.36 1.32 -9.11
C ALA A 7 -6.08 1.07 -7.79
N MET A 8 -7.03 1.94 -7.43
CA MET A 8 -7.83 1.76 -6.22
C MET A 8 -8.70 0.50 -6.31
N CYS A 9 -9.29 0.23 -7.48
CA CYS A 9 -10.06 -1.00 -7.68
C CYS A 9 -9.19 -2.24 -7.50
N GLU A 10 -7.97 -2.22 -8.01
CA GLU A 10 -7.03 -3.33 -7.81
C GLU A 10 -6.65 -3.47 -6.34
N ALA A 11 -6.40 -2.37 -5.65
CA ALA A 11 -6.09 -2.39 -4.21
C ALA A 11 -7.26 -2.97 -3.41
N ILE A 12 -8.49 -2.60 -3.75
CA ILE A 12 -9.69 -3.14 -3.09
C ILE A 12 -9.77 -4.66 -3.30
N ALA A 13 -9.52 -5.13 -4.51
CA ALA A 13 -9.55 -6.56 -4.81
C ALA A 13 -8.50 -7.33 -3.99
N LEU A 14 -7.30 -6.76 -3.84
CA LEU A 14 -6.26 -7.34 -3.00
C LEU A 14 -6.70 -7.39 -1.53
N GLY A 15 -7.34 -6.33 -1.05
CA GLY A 15 -7.87 -6.28 0.31
C GLY A 15 -8.94 -7.34 0.55
N GLU A 16 -9.82 -7.55 -0.42
CA GLU A 16 -10.84 -8.60 -0.31
C GLU A 16 -10.21 -9.98 -0.20
N ARG A 17 -9.13 -10.23 -0.93
CA ARG A 17 -8.38 -11.49 -0.83
C ARG A 17 -7.79 -11.66 0.56
N ALA A 18 -7.23 -10.62 1.13
CA ALA A 18 -6.70 -10.64 2.50
C ALA A 18 -7.81 -11.01 3.49
N GLY A 19 -8.97 -10.37 3.36
CA GLY A 19 -10.14 -10.64 4.22
C GLY A 19 -10.59 -12.10 4.15
N LYS A 20 -10.57 -12.69 2.96
CA LYS A 20 -10.94 -14.10 2.78
C LYS A 20 -9.93 -15.04 3.42
N GLN A 21 -8.72 -14.61 3.66
CA GLN A 21 -7.67 -15.40 4.30
C GLN A 21 -7.56 -15.13 5.80
N GLY A 22 -8.51 -14.39 6.37
CA GLY A 22 -8.57 -14.12 7.80
C GLY A 22 -7.76 -12.91 8.24
N ASP A 23 -7.26 -12.11 7.30
CA ASP A 23 -6.53 -10.88 7.60
C ASP A 23 -7.42 -9.65 7.49
N VAL A 24 -6.94 -8.53 8.00
CA VAL A 24 -7.62 -7.24 7.82
C VAL A 24 -7.67 -6.93 6.31
N PRO A 25 -8.84 -6.56 5.75
CA PRO A 25 -9.02 -6.43 4.31
C PRO A 25 -8.43 -5.12 3.75
N VAL A 26 -7.12 -5.02 3.79
CA VAL A 26 -6.37 -3.88 3.23
C VAL A 26 -5.54 -4.34 2.06
N GLY A 27 -5.60 -3.60 0.96
CA GLY A 27 -4.79 -3.82 -0.21
C GLY A 27 -4.10 -2.54 -0.65
N ALA A 28 -2.99 -2.68 -1.35
CA ALA A 28 -2.20 -1.55 -1.83
C ALA A 28 -1.50 -1.87 -3.14
N VAL A 29 -1.31 -0.84 -3.97
CA VAL A 29 -0.47 -0.93 -5.16
C VAL A 29 0.46 0.28 -5.21
N VAL A 30 1.59 0.12 -5.87
CA VAL A 30 2.52 1.23 -6.15
C VAL A 30 2.56 1.43 -7.66
N LEU A 31 2.34 2.67 -8.07
CA LEU A 31 2.43 3.09 -9.48
C LEU A 31 3.74 3.83 -9.70
N ASP A 32 4.37 3.60 -10.85
CA ASP A 32 5.52 4.40 -11.26
C ASP A 32 5.04 5.74 -11.85
N GLU A 33 5.99 6.53 -12.39
CA GLU A 33 5.69 7.86 -12.96
C GLU A 33 4.81 7.79 -14.21
N ARG A 34 4.70 6.61 -14.82
CA ARG A 34 3.86 6.39 -16.01
C ARG A 34 2.47 5.85 -15.65
N GLY A 35 2.22 5.61 -14.36
CA GLY A 35 0.97 5.02 -13.91
C GLY A 35 0.93 3.50 -14.02
N THR A 36 2.08 2.86 -14.28
CA THR A 36 2.17 1.40 -14.33
C THR A 36 2.29 0.84 -12.91
N VAL A 37 1.53 -0.22 -12.62
CA VAL A 37 1.61 -0.90 -11.34
C VAL A 37 2.91 -1.70 -11.29
N ILE A 38 3.78 -1.36 -10.35
CA ILE A 38 5.07 -2.03 -10.17
C ILE A 38 5.18 -2.75 -8.83
N GLY A 39 4.21 -2.59 -7.95
CA GLY A 39 4.16 -3.31 -6.69
C GLY A 39 2.73 -3.50 -6.23
N ARG A 40 2.45 -4.68 -5.65
CA ARG A 40 1.13 -5.05 -5.12
C ARG A 40 1.31 -5.66 -3.75
N GLY A 41 0.37 -5.39 -2.86
CA GLY A 41 0.42 -5.97 -1.53
C GLY A 41 -0.96 -6.08 -0.91
N ARG A 42 -1.08 -7.01 0.01
CA ARG A 42 -2.25 -7.15 0.86
C ARG A 42 -1.78 -7.50 2.26
N ASN A 43 -2.63 -7.24 3.26
CA ASN A 43 -2.30 -7.63 4.62
C ASN A 43 -2.15 -9.14 4.69
N ARG A 44 -1.03 -9.62 5.20
CA ARG A 44 -0.71 -11.04 5.33
C ARG A 44 -0.16 -11.38 6.71
N ARG A 45 -0.51 -10.59 7.71
CA ARG A 45 -0.01 -10.82 9.07
C ARG A 45 -0.37 -12.22 9.57
N GLU A 46 -1.62 -12.64 9.37
CA GLU A 46 -2.06 -13.97 9.75
C GLU A 46 -1.62 -15.03 8.75
N ALA A 47 -1.89 -14.81 7.46
CA ALA A 47 -1.55 -15.77 6.41
C ALA A 47 -0.05 -16.01 6.30
N GLY A 48 0.77 -14.99 6.51
CA GLY A 48 2.22 -15.07 6.39
C GLY A 48 2.96 -15.24 7.70
N HIS A 49 2.25 -15.24 8.84
CA HIS A 49 2.86 -15.24 10.17
C HIS A 49 3.90 -14.13 10.31
N ASP A 50 3.62 -12.95 9.74
CA ASP A 50 4.57 -11.85 9.69
C ASP A 50 3.92 -10.59 10.29
N PRO A 51 4.40 -10.11 11.44
CA PRO A 51 3.80 -8.96 12.11
C PRO A 51 3.93 -7.66 11.31
N LEU A 52 4.83 -7.61 10.33
CA LEU A 52 5.08 -6.42 9.51
C LEU A 52 4.46 -6.51 8.11
N ALA A 53 3.75 -7.59 7.79
CA ALA A 53 3.20 -7.84 6.46
C ALA A 53 1.90 -7.05 6.21
N HIS A 54 1.99 -5.74 6.33
CA HIS A 54 0.93 -4.83 5.93
C HIS A 54 0.97 -4.64 4.41
N ALA A 55 -0.18 -4.35 3.81
CA ALA A 55 -0.31 -4.18 2.38
C ALA A 55 0.70 -3.18 1.80
N GLU A 56 0.88 -2.05 2.48
CA GLU A 56 1.77 -0.97 2.03
C GLU A 56 3.23 -1.42 2.01
N ILE A 57 3.66 -2.12 3.07
CA ILE A 57 5.04 -2.64 3.17
C ILE A 57 5.29 -3.63 2.03
N GLU A 58 4.37 -4.55 1.81
CA GLU A 58 4.49 -5.54 0.74
C GLU A 58 4.56 -4.88 -0.64
N ALA A 59 3.68 -3.89 -0.89
CA ALA A 59 3.61 -3.21 -2.17
C ALA A 59 4.89 -2.41 -2.44
N MET A 60 5.39 -1.66 -1.46
CA MET A 60 6.60 -0.86 -1.61
C MET A 60 7.84 -1.74 -1.76
N ARG A 61 7.90 -2.86 -1.05
CA ARG A 61 9.02 -3.81 -1.19
C ARG A 61 9.07 -4.40 -2.60
N GLU A 62 7.93 -4.82 -3.12
CA GLU A 62 7.86 -5.35 -4.48
C GLU A 62 8.25 -4.30 -5.50
N ALA A 63 7.76 -3.06 -5.34
CA ALA A 63 8.11 -1.96 -6.25
C ALA A 63 9.60 -1.68 -6.25
N ALA A 64 10.23 -1.65 -5.08
CA ALA A 64 11.67 -1.42 -4.95
C ALA A 64 12.46 -2.53 -5.64
N GLN A 65 12.04 -3.77 -5.47
CA GLN A 65 12.68 -4.91 -6.13
C GLN A 65 12.52 -4.85 -7.65
N ALA A 66 11.33 -4.49 -8.13
CA ALA A 66 11.07 -4.39 -9.56
C ALA A 66 11.92 -3.30 -10.22
N ARG A 67 12.17 -2.20 -9.51
CA ARG A 67 12.98 -1.10 -10.01
C ARG A 67 14.48 -1.29 -9.81
N GLY A 68 14.86 -2.15 -8.86
CA GLY A 68 16.24 -2.27 -8.45
C GLY A 68 16.75 -1.04 -7.68
N ASP A 69 15.84 -0.32 -7.03
CA ASP A 69 16.14 0.92 -6.31
C ASP A 69 15.17 1.07 -5.13
N TRP A 70 15.70 1.36 -3.95
CA TRP A 70 14.88 1.58 -2.77
C TRP A 70 14.13 2.92 -2.80
N ASN A 71 14.60 3.89 -3.60
CA ASN A 71 14.01 5.23 -3.66
C ASN A 71 12.79 5.23 -4.59
N LEU A 72 11.62 5.57 -4.02
CA LEU A 72 10.34 5.55 -4.74
C LEU A 72 9.78 6.98 -4.90
N ALA A 73 10.65 7.98 -5.03
CA ALA A 73 10.24 9.40 -5.05
C ALA A 73 9.31 9.76 -6.21
N ASP A 74 9.40 9.06 -7.32
CA ASP A 74 8.54 9.28 -8.49
C ASP A 74 7.32 8.35 -8.51
N CYS A 75 7.08 7.61 -7.44
CA CYS A 75 6.01 6.63 -7.36
C CYS A 75 4.83 7.12 -6.52
N THR A 76 3.68 6.49 -6.72
CA THR A 76 2.47 6.75 -5.96
C THR A 76 2.05 5.45 -5.27
N LEU A 77 1.83 5.51 -3.96
CA LEU A 77 1.21 4.42 -3.20
C LEU A 77 -0.30 4.65 -3.18
N VAL A 78 -1.06 3.66 -3.63
CA VAL A 78 -2.52 3.67 -3.58
C VAL A 78 -2.95 2.56 -2.63
N VAL A 79 -3.65 2.92 -1.57
CA VAL A 79 -4.03 2.00 -0.51
C VAL A 79 -5.49 2.21 -0.11
N THR A 80 -6.16 1.14 0.28
CA THR A 80 -7.59 1.18 0.59
C THR A 80 -7.92 1.86 1.91
N LEU A 81 -6.96 1.89 2.83
CA LEU A 81 -7.12 2.50 4.16
C LEU A 81 -5.93 3.39 4.46
N GLU A 82 -6.13 4.47 5.19
CA GLU A 82 -5.06 5.38 5.60
C GLU A 82 -3.93 4.58 6.28
N PRO A 83 -2.65 4.77 5.87
CA PRO A 83 -1.54 4.03 6.47
C PRO A 83 -1.41 4.27 7.97
N CYS A 84 -1.12 3.19 8.70
CA CYS A 84 -0.82 3.28 10.14
C CYS A 84 0.55 3.93 10.35
N PRO A 85 0.94 4.26 11.61
CA PRO A 85 2.25 4.89 11.87
C PRO A 85 3.44 4.12 11.33
N MET A 86 3.43 2.78 11.39
CA MET A 86 4.52 1.97 10.84
C MET A 86 4.63 2.16 9.33
N CYS A 87 3.52 2.09 8.61
CA CYS A 87 3.51 2.21 7.15
C CYS A 87 3.78 3.64 6.70
N ALA A 88 3.28 4.64 7.44
CA ALA A 88 3.61 6.03 7.17
C ALA A 88 5.11 6.28 7.34
N GLY A 89 5.72 5.70 8.38
CA GLY A 89 7.17 5.74 8.56
C GLY A 89 7.92 5.09 7.42
N ALA A 90 7.43 3.95 6.94
CA ALA A 90 8.01 3.28 5.78
C ALA A 90 7.90 4.14 4.52
N CYS A 91 6.80 4.87 4.34
CA CYS A 91 6.65 5.81 3.23
C CYS A 91 7.70 6.91 3.27
N ILE A 92 8.03 7.40 4.46
CA ILE A 92 9.10 8.39 4.62
C ILE A 92 10.45 7.78 4.25
N GLN A 93 10.72 6.58 4.72
CA GLN A 93 12.01 5.91 4.47
C GLN A 93 12.21 5.58 2.98
N THR A 94 11.15 5.25 2.26
CA THR A 94 11.22 4.95 0.83
C THR A 94 11.17 6.19 -0.04
N HIS A 95 10.93 7.36 0.55
CA HIS A 95 10.74 8.64 -0.15
C HIS A 95 9.56 8.62 -1.11
N ILE A 96 8.54 7.77 -0.85
CA ILE A 96 7.37 7.68 -1.75
C ILE A 96 6.83 9.07 -2.09
N GLY A 97 6.57 9.33 -3.38
CA GLY A 97 6.25 10.67 -3.83
C GLY A 97 4.83 11.13 -3.51
N ARG A 98 3.87 10.22 -3.49
CA ARG A 98 2.48 10.53 -3.24
C ARG A 98 1.76 9.33 -2.63
N ILE A 99 0.83 9.62 -1.72
CA ILE A 99 -0.02 8.59 -1.10
C ILE A 99 -1.48 8.95 -1.39
N VAL A 100 -2.22 7.99 -1.93
CA VAL A 100 -3.65 8.08 -2.16
C VAL A 100 -4.31 6.96 -1.37
N PHE A 101 -5.25 7.29 -0.48
CA PHE A 101 -5.94 6.28 0.31
C PHE A 101 -7.46 6.44 0.21
N GLY A 102 -8.18 5.31 0.36
CA GLY A 102 -9.61 5.26 0.14
C GLY A 102 -10.46 5.61 1.34
N ALA A 103 -9.95 5.42 2.54
CA ALA A 103 -10.68 5.70 3.78
C ALA A 103 -9.75 6.13 4.89
N TRP A 104 -10.25 6.96 5.79
CA TRP A 104 -9.52 7.38 6.98
C TRP A 104 -9.55 6.26 8.02
N ASP A 105 -8.42 6.03 8.68
CA ASP A 105 -8.33 5.13 9.83
C ASP A 105 -8.43 5.99 11.11
N ALA A 106 -9.60 6.01 11.72
CA ALA A 106 -9.84 6.82 12.92
C ALA A 106 -9.04 6.35 14.14
N LYS A 107 -8.53 5.12 14.10
CA LYS A 107 -7.79 4.55 15.23
C LYS A 107 -6.29 4.77 15.14
N LEU A 108 -5.70 4.47 14.00
CA LEU A 108 -4.23 4.45 13.85
C LEU A 108 -3.73 5.19 12.62
N GLY A 109 -4.59 5.87 11.87
CA GLY A 109 -4.16 6.56 10.67
C GLY A 109 -3.16 7.67 10.97
N ALA A 110 -2.10 7.77 10.17
CA ALA A 110 -1.00 8.69 10.40
C ALA A 110 -0.85 9.76 9.32
N CYS A 111 -1.78 9.79 8.34
CA CYS A 111 -1.71 10.76 7.25
C CYS A 111 -2.66 11.95 7.45
N GLY A 112 -3.54 11.88 8.44
CA GLY A 112 -4.49 12.94 8.72
C GLY A 112 -5.35 12.70 9.95
N SER A 113 -5.46 11.44 10.41
CA SER A 113 -6.32 11.08 11.53
C SER A 113 -5.63 11.21 12.89
N ILE A 114 -4.32 11.29 12.91
CA ILE A 114 -3.54 11.45 14.14
C ILE A 114 -3.05 12.89 14.25
#